data_1f9a3d621e8a6cb030e770cbd664d51a
#
_entry.id   1f9a3d621e8a6cb030e770cbd664d51a
#
_cell.length_a   1.000
_cell.length_b   1.000
_cell.length_c   1.000
_cell.angle_alpha   90.00
_cell.angle_beta   90.00
_cell.angle_gamma   90.00
#
_symmetry.space_group_name_H-M   'P 1'
#
loop_
_entity.id
_entity.type
_entity.pdbx_description
1 polymer ?
#
loop_
_entity_poly.entity_id
_entity_poly.type
_entity_poly.pdbx_seq_one_letter_code
_entity_poly.pdbx_strand_id
1 'polypeptide(L)'
;MKAAVIVFPGSNCDRDLAIALEMVGFEVSKIWHKDSELERGIDLVAIPGGFSFGDYLRVGAIAANSPICKSIISHAERGGYIVGICNGFQILTETGLLPGALLRNSGLKYICKTVDLNVETA
;
A
#
# COMPACT_ATOMS: atom_id res chain seq x y z
N MET A 1 -1.87 18.73 5.76
CA MET A 1 -2.00 17.70 4.71
C MET A 1 -2.80 16.54 5.28
N LYS A 2 -3.65 15.91 4.45
CA LYS A 2 -4.47 14.78 4.86
C LYS A 2 -3.93 13.47 4.29
N ALA A 3 -3.86 12.44 5.11
CA ALA A 3 -3.45 11.11 4.69
C ALA A 3 -4.54 10.07 4.95
N ALA A 4 -4.76 9.18 3.99
CA ALA A 4 -5.62 8.02 4.13
C ALA A 4 -4.78 6.76 4.29
N VAL A 5 -4.89 6.09 5.43
CA VAL A 5 -4.30 4.77 5.65
C VAL A 5 -5.32 3.70 5.26
N ILE A 6 -4.99 2.90 4.26
CA ILE A 6 -5.90 1.88 3.75
C ILE A 6 -5.76 0.60 4.57
N VAL A 7 -6.86 0.14 5.13
CA VAL A 7 -6.89 -1.05 6.00
C VAL A 7 -7.42 -2.24 5.22
N PHE A 8 -6.56 -3.24 4.98
CA PHE A 8 -6.94 -4.54 4.45
C PHE A 8 -7.08 -5.57 5.57
N PRO A 9 -7.82 -6.67 5.37
CA PRO A 9 -7.88 -7.74 6.35
C PRO A 9 -6.48 -8.24 6.72
N GLY A 10 -6.14 -8.18 8.00
CA GLY A 10 -4.83 -8.61 8.52
C GLY A 10 -3.68 -7.62 8.33
N SER A 11 -3.90 -6.43 7.81
CA SER A 11 -2.85 -5.38 7.72
C SER A 11 -2.59 -4.77 9.11
N ASN A 12 -1.92 -5.50 9.97
CA ASN A 12 -1.74 -5.15 11.38
C ASN A 12 -0.68 -4.06 11.64
N CYS A 13 -0.04 -3.50 10.62
CA CYS A 13 0.83 -2.32 10.72
C CYS A 13 0.08 -1.00 10.38
N ASP A 14 -1.23 -1.03 10.25
CA ASP A 14 -2.05 0.15 9.93
C ASP A 14 -1.98 1.22 11.03
N ARG A 15 -1.95 0.79 12.30
CA ARG A 15 -1.81 1.68 13.45
C ARG A 15 -0.43 2.35 13.48
N ASP A 16 0.62 1.58 13.26
CA ASP A 16 2.00 2.10 13.30
C ASP A 16 2.22 3.14 12.19
N LEU A 17 1.69 2.86 10.98
CA LEU A 17 1.75 3.79 9.87
C LEU A 17 0.95 5.07 10.15
N ALA A 18 -0.25 4.95 10.72
CA ALA A 18 -1.07 6.09 11.08
C ALA A 18 -0.34 6.99 12.09
N ILE A 19 0.20 6.42 13.18
CA ILE A 19 0.95 7.16 14.20
C ILE A 19 2.18 7.85 13.58
N ALA A 20 2.93 7.16 12.72
CA ALA A 20 4.09 7.74 12.05
C ALA A 20 3.73 8.95 11.19
N LEU A 21 2.61 8.90 10.47
CA LEU A 21 2.11 10.01 9.66
C LEU A 21 1.61 11.17 10.54
N GLU A 22 0.92 10.90 11.65
CA GLU A 22 0.49 11.92 12.61
C GLU A 22 1.69 12.64 13.23
N MET A 23 2.74 11.90 13.59
CA MET A 23 3.99 12.48 14.15
C MET A 23 4.68 13.46 13.21
N VAL A 24 4.52 13.31 11.90
CA VAL A 24 5.07 14.24 10.90
C VAL A 24 4.04 15.26 10.40
N GLY A 25 2.90 15.37 11.08
CA GLY A 25 1.93 16.45 10.91
C GLY A 25 0.80 16.21 9.90
N PHE A 26 0.55 14.95 9.52
CA PHE A 26 -0.64 14.63 8.74
C PHE A 26 -1.88 14.51 9.64
N GLU A 27 -3.01 14.96 9.13
CA GLU A 27 -4.33 14.56 9.60
C GLU A 27 -4.66 13.21 8.97
N VAL A 28 -4.79 12.14 9.78
CA VAL A 28 -4.88 10.78 9.29
C VAL A 28 -6.28 10.22 9.46
N SER A 29 -6.83 9.66 8.37
CA SER A 29 -8.03 8.82 8.40
C SER A 29 -7.68 7.39 8.02
N LYS A 30 -8.45 6.43 8.57
CA LYS A 30 -8.35 5.01 8.21
C LYS A 30 -9.54 4.63 7.36
N ILE A 31 -9.28 4.06 6.18
CA ILE A 31 -10.29 3.68 5.21
C ILE A 31 -10.27 2.16 5.04
N TRP A 32 -11.43 1.54 5.19
CA TRP A 32 -11.57 0.10 5.06
C TRP A 32 -11.57 -0.32 3.57
N HIS A 33 -10.92 -1.42 3.25
CA HIS A 33 -10.76 -1.87 1.86
C HIS A 33 -12.08 -2.11 1.10
N LYS A 34 -13.21 -2.28 1.81
CA LYS A 34 -14.54 -2.43 1.20
C LYS A 34 -15.23 -1.10 0.90
N ASP A 35 -14.71 0.00 1.40
CA ASP A 35 -15.20 1.32 1.03
C ASP A 35 -14.88 1.54 -0.46
N SER A 36 -15.75 2.25 -1.15
CA SER A 36 -15.61 2.45 -2.61
C SER A 36 -14.85 3.73 -2.95
N GLU A 37 -14.75 4.67 -2.02
CA GLU A 37 -14.23 6.01 -2.27
C GLU A 37 -13.28 6.48 -1.17
N LEU A 38 -12.27 7.23 -1.58
CA LEU A 38 -11.45 8.02 -0.68
C LEU A 38 -12.22 9.27 -0.23
N GLU A 39 -11.96 9.70 0.99
CA GLU A 39 -12.47 11.00 1.47
C GLU A 39 -11.95 12.16 0.59
N ARG A 40 -12.69 13.26 0.57
CA ARG A 40 -12.27 14.43 -0.20
C ARG A 40 -11.06 15.12 0.45
N GLY A 41 -10.15 15.58 -0.39
CA GLY A 41 -8.98 16.35 0.04
C GLY A 41 -7.85 15.51 0.62
N ILE A 42 -7.80 14.22 0.32
CA ILE A 42 -6.65 13.37 0.63
C ILE A 42 -5.47 13.79 -0.26
N ASP A 43 -4.34 14.08 0.37
CA ASP A 43 -3.08 14.41 -0.29
C ASP A 43 -2.22 13.15 -0.48
N LEU A 44 -2.22 12.25 0.53
CA LEU A 44 -1.41 11.04 0.55
C LEU A 44 -2.29 9.81 0.83
N VAL A 45 -2.18 8.81 -0.02
CA VAL A 45 -2.68 7.45 0.27
C VAL A 45 -1.52 6.59 0.77
N ALA A 46 -1.67 5.99 1.94
CA ALA A 46 -0.67 5.13 2.56
C ALA A 46 -1.21 3.70 2.73
N ILE A 47 -0.52 2.73 2.13
CA ILE A 47 -0.89 1.31 2.19
C ILE A 47 0.11 0.59 3.09
N PRO A 48 -0.31 0.15 4.29
CA PRO A 48 0.56 -0.48 5.26
C PRO A 48 0.95 -1.91 4.85
N GLY A 49 1.94 -2.41 5.56
CA GLY A 49 2.27 -3.82 5.61
C GLY A 49 1.59 -4.54 6.76
N GLY A 50 2.21 -5.62 7.18
CA GLY A 50 1.75 -6.48 8.26
C GLY A 50 1.47 -7.89 7.74
N PHE A 51 0.22 -8.29 7.74
CA PHE A 51 -0.15 -9.66 7.38
C PHE A 51 -1.43 -9.67 6.52
N SER A 52 -1.46 -8.78 5.53
CA SER A 52 -2.63 -8.56 4.68
C SER A 52 -3.10 -9.86 4.04
N PHE A 53 -4.39 -10.20 4.21
CA PHE A 53 -4.99 -11.45 3.75
C PHE A 53 -4.23 -12.72 4.14
N GLY A 54 -3.57 -12.71 5.32
CA GLY A 54 -2.79 -13.84 5.82
C GLY A 54 -1.44 -14.03 5.14
N ASP A 55 -0.97 -13.04 4.38
CA ASP A 55 0.31 -13.06 3.64
C ASP A 55 0.47 -14.26 2.71
N TYR A 56 -0.65 -14.76 2.18
CA TYR A 56 -0.67 -15.84 1.21
C TYR A 56 -0.12 -15.40 -0.14
N LEU A 57 0.23 -16.38 -0.96
CA LEU A 57 0.70 -16.14 -2.31
C LEU A 57 -0.21 -15.17 -3.07
N ARG A 58 0.40 -14.12 -3.68
CA ARG A 58 -0.31 -13.10 -4.45
C ARG A 58 -1.33 -12.30 -3.64
N VAL A 59 -1.00 -11.99 -2.39
CA VAL A 59 -1.83 -11.12 -1.54
C VAL A 59 -2.18 -9.79 -2.22
N GLY A 60 -1.26 -9.21 -2.97
CA GLY A 60 -1.48 -8.00 -3.74
C GLY A 60 -2.58 -8.16 -4.79
N ALA A 61 -2.64 -9.29 -5.48
CA ALA A 61 -3.67 -9.58 -6.48
C ALA A 61 -5.07 -9.73 -5.85
N ILE A 62 -5.14 -10.29 -4.63
CA ILE A 62 -6.40 -10.36 -3.87
C ILE A 62 -6.83 -8.94 -3.49
N ALA A 63 -5.91 -8.16 -2.92
CA ALA A 63 -6.16 -6.79 -2.48
C ALA A 63 -6.56 -5.87 -3.64
N ALA A 64 -5.93 -6.03 -4.82
CA ALA A 64 -6.22 -5.24 -6.02
C ALA A 64 -7.69 -5.33 -6.48
N ASN A 65 -8.39 -6.40 -6.11
CA ASN A 65 -9.83 -6.56 -6.38
C ASN A 65 -10.73 -5.86 -5.35
N SER A 66 -10.16 -5.24 -4.33
CA SER A 66 -10.96 -4.52 -3.33
C SER A 66 -11.57 -3.24 -3.91
N PRO A 67 -12.80 -2.89 -3.53
CA PRO A 67 -13.49 -1.73 -4.07
C PRO A 67 -12.69 -0.43 -4.00
N ILE A 68 -11.98 -0.19 -2.91
CA ILE A 68 -11.18 1.02 -2.69
C ILE A 68 -10.06 1.20 -3.73
N CYS A 69 -9.56 0.12 -4.34
CA CYS A 69 -8.43 0.19 -5.28
C CYS A 69 -8.74 1.05 -6.51
N LYS A 70 -10.00 1.10 -6.96
CA LYS A 70 -10.38 2.00 -8.06
C LYS A 70 -10.18 3.46 -7.70
N SER A 71 -10.54 3.84 -6.46
CA SER A 71 -10.37 5.21 -5.98
C SER A 71 -8.90 5.56 -5.75
N ILE A 72 -8.08 4.58 -5.30
CA ILE A 72 -6.63 4.73 -5.17
C ILE A 72 -5.98 4.97 -6.54
N ILE A 73 -6.33 4.17 -7.54
CA ILE A 73 -5.82 4.35 -8.91
C ILE A 73 -6.20 5.74 -9.45
N SER A 74 -7.46 6.12 -9.30
CA SER A 74 -7.93 7.43 -9.71
C SER A 74 -7.24 8.59 -8.97
N HIS A 75 -6.88 8.40 -7.69
CA HIS A 75 -6.08 9.36 -6.94
C HIS A 75 -4.67 9.51 -7.53
N ALA A 76 -4.01 8.41 -7.88
CA ALA A 76 -2.70 8.43 -8.56
C ALA A 76 -2.76 9.13 -9.92
N GLU A 77 -3.76 8.81 -10.74
CA GLU A 77 -3.96 9.41 -12.08
C GLU A 77 -4.13 10.93 -12.02
N ARG A 78 -4.65 11.45 -10.91
CA ARG A 78 -4.75 12.91 -10.66
C ARG A 78 -3.49 13.52 -10.07
N GLY A 79 -2.39 12.75 -9.94
CA GLY A 79 -1.12 13.21 -9.38
C GLY A 79 -1.06 13.20 -7.85
N GLY A 80 -1.96 12.50 -7.18
CA GLY A 80 -1.93 12.30 -5.73
C GLY A 80 -0.77 11.42 -5.29
N TYR A 81 -0.23 11.69 -4.10
CA TYR A 81 0.88 10.91 -3.55
C TYR A 81 0.38 9.56 -3.02
N ILE A 82 1.17 8.51 -3.29
CA ILE A 82 0.90 7.17 -2.75
C ILE A 82 2.20 6.57 -2.21
N VAL A 83 2.10 5.92 -1.05
CA VAL A 83 3.19 5.11 -0.48
C VAL A 83 2.67 3.73 -0.12
N GLY A 84 3.40 2.69 -0.51
CA GLY A 84 3.11 1.30 -0.15
C GLY A 84 4.31 0.67 0.56
N ILE A 85 4.07 0.06 1.72
CA ILE A 85 5.11 -0.55 2.56
C ILE A 85 4.84 -2.05 2.66
N CYS A 86 5.84 -2.90 2.37
CA CYS A 86 5.73 -4.35 2.45
C CYS A 86 4.56 -4.90 1.61
N ASN A 87 3.47 -5.40 2.22
CA ASN A 87 2.27 -5.79 1.46
C ASN A 87 1.70 -4.62 0.65
N GLY A 88 1.82 -3.38 1.13
CA GLY A 88 1.41 -2.20 0.38
C GLY A 88 2.17 -2.05 -0.93
N PHE A 89 3.48 -2.28 -0.94
CA PHE A 89 4.28 -2.33 -2.16
C PHE A 89 3.80 -3.43 -3.12
N GLN A 90 3.50 -4.61 -2.59
CA GLN A 90 2.97 -5.72 -3.38
C GLN A 90 1.62 -5.37 -4.03
N ILE A 91 0.74 -4.68 -3.29
CA ILE A 91 -0.55 -4.21 -3.79
C ILE A 91 -0.36 -3.19 -4.91
N LEU A 92 0.55 -2.23 -4.74
CA LEU A 92 0.85 -1.23 -5.77
C LEU A 92 1.41 -1.85 -7.05
N THR A 93 2.21 -2.89 -6.94
CA THR A 93 2.74 -3.62 -8.10
C THR A 93 1.61 -4.39 -8.82
N GLU A 94 0.74 -5.07 -8.09
CA GLU A 94 -0.37 -5.85 -8.67
C GLU A 94 -1.49 -4.95 -9.24
N THR A 95 -1.65 -3.73 -8.74
CA THR A 95 -2.58 -2.74 -9.31
C THR A 95 -2.01 -2.01 -10.53
N GLY A 96 -0.73 -2.22 -10.85
CA GLY A 96 -0.06 -1.55 -11.97
C GLY A 96 0.36 -0.11 -11.67
N LEU A 97 0.22 0.37 -10.42
CA LEU A 97 0.70 1.69 -10.00
C LEU A 97 2.22 1.75 -9.85
N LEU A 98 2.86 0.60 -9.66
CA LEU A 98 4.31 0.44 -9.77
C LEU A 98 4.62 -0.50 -10.93
N PRO A 99 5.70 -0.25 -11.68
CA PRO A 99 6.12 -1.15 -12.76
C PRO A 99 6.69 -2.45 -12.20
N GLY A 100 6.60 -3.52 -12.98
CA GLY A 100 7.19 -4.81 -12.66
C GLY A 100 6.16 -5.88 -12.29
N ALA A 101 6.66 -7.01 -11.82
CA ALA A 101 5.87 -8.14 -11.38
C ALA A 101 6.56 -8.86 -10.23
N LEU A 102 5.77 -9.38 -9.29
CA LEU A 102 6.28 -10.15 -8.16
C LEU A 102 6.35 -11.62 -8.54
N LEU A 103 7.52 -12.21 -8.38
CA LEU A 103 7.78 -13.62 -8.65
C LEU A 103 8.32 -14.29 -7.38
N ARG A 104 8.10 -15.60 -7.28
CA ARG A 104 8.76 -16.40 -6.26
C ARG A 104 10.27 -16.41 -6.47
N ASN A 105 11.01 -16.38 -5.36
CA ASN A 105 12.46 -16.61 -5.41
C ASN A 105 12.76 -17.94 -6.09
N SER A 106 13.79 -17.99 -6.91
CA SER A 106 14.20 -19.20 -7.65
C SER A 106 14.46 -20.39 -6.74
N GLY A 107 15.00 -20.14 -5.54
CA GLY A 107 15.23 -21.17 -4.53
C GLY A 107 14.01 -21.49 -3.64
N LEU A 108 12.85 -20.91 -3.89
CA LEU A 108 11.60 -21.05 -3.11
C LEU A 108 11.77 -20.79 -1.61
N LYS A 109 12.81 -20.06 -1.22
CA LYS A 109 13.14 -19.73 0.17
C LYS A 109 13.21 -18.22 0.33
N TYR A 110 12.85 -17.76 1.53
CA TYR A 110 13.09 -16.38 1.92
C TYR A 110 14.58 -16.09 2.00
N ILE A 111 15.01 -14.97 1.45
CA ILE A 111 16.41 -14.53 1.47
C ILE A 111 16.51 -13.34 2.42
N CYS A 112 16.99 -13.59 3.64
CA CYS A 112 17.28 -12.55 4.62
C CYS A 112 18.65 -11.92 4.30
N LYS A 113 18.65 -10.81 3.58
CA LYS A 113 19.88 -10.13 3.14
C LYS A 113 19.66 -8.62 3.12
N THR A 114 20.63 -7.87 3.61
CA THR A 114 20.69 -6.42 3.41
C THR A 114 21.05 -6.13 1.96
N VAL A 115 20.30 -5.23 1.34
CA VAL A 115 20.53 -4.77 -0.04
C VAL A 115 20.54 -3.26 -0.09
N ASP A 116 21.30 -2.70 -1.02
CA ASP A 116 21.26 -1.29 -1.31
C ASP A 116 20.08 -0.99 -2.23
N LEU A 117 19.36 0.10 -1.95
CA LEU A 117 18.27 0.59 -2.79
C LEU A 117 18.74 1.79 -3.59
N ASN A 118 18.47 1.76 -4.88
CA ASN A 118 18.65 2.90 -5.74
C ASN A 118 17.28 3.51 -6.05
N VAL A 119 17.08 4.78 -5.71
CA VAL A 119 15.83 5.47 -6.00
C VAL A 119 15.94 6.07 -7.39
N GLU A 120 15.14 5.56 -8.31
CA GLU A 120 15.01 6.17 -9.63
C GLU A 120 14.01 7.33 -9.54
N THR A 121 14.47 8.51 -9.87
CA THR A 121 13.59 9.68 -10.03
C THR A 121 12.96 9.62 -11.42
N ALA A 122 11.64 9.65 -11.45
CA ALA A 122 10.88 9.76 -12.70
C ALA A 122 11.04 11.16 -13.33
#